data_eca6c656eed1eab083f0db2e64daf0bb
#
_entry.id   eca6c656eed1eab083f0db2e64daf0bb
#
_cell.length_a   1.000
_cell.length_b   1.000
_cell.length_c   1.000
_cell.angle_alpha   90.00
_cell.angle_beta   90.00
_cell.angle_gamma   90.00
#
_symmetry.space_group_name_H-M   'P 1'
#
loop_
_entity.id
_entity.type
_entity.pdbx_description
1 polymer ?
#
loop_
_entity_poly.entity_id
_entity_poly.type
_entity_poly.pdbx_seq_one_letter_code
_entity_poly.pdbx_strand_id
1 'polypeptide(L)'
;HSKGVVFKGDLPIGISRTSVDAWLYPELFHMDSQAGAPPDAFSADGQNWGFPTYNWEKMAEDDYAWWKSRLAKMSEYFDAFRIDHILGFFRIWEIPLWTKSGLNGYFNPALHYPAQELQSYGFDVNEFDLFIQDPRKQECYHPKIGARNTPAYAALDGYRRSSFDNMYNDFFYHRNNEFWKEKAMLKLPALLDSTGMLACGEDLGMIPATVPQVMENLRILSLEIQRMPKSPEDVFVHPAKYPYLSVCTTSTHDMNPIRAWWEEDRGVTNQFWQIILGNQGEAPACCESWICRQILEQHLWSPAMLTILPLEDW
;
A
#
# COMPACT_ATOMS: atom_id res chain seq x y z
N HIS A 1 -24.63 12.36 -14.89
CA HIS A 1 -25.72 11.46 -14.41
C HIS A 1 -26.88 11.36 -15.40
N SER A 2 -27.39 12.48 -15.98
CA SER A 2 -28.52 12.44 -16.93
C SER A 2 -28.27 11.60 -18.22
N LYS A 3 -27.02 11.27 -18.50
CA LYS A 3 -26.59 10.43 -19.64
C LYS A 3 -26.18 9.01 -19.19
N GLY A 4 -26.45 8.62 -17.94
CA GLY A 4 -26.00 7.34 -17.38
C GLY A 4 -24.51 7.27 -17.05
N VAL A 5 -23.81 8.42 -17.07
CA VAL A 5 -22.41 8.49 -16.68
C VAL A 5 -22.32 8.60 -15.15
N VAL A 6 -21.51 7.75 -14.53
CA VAL A 6 -21.20 7.77 -13.11
C VAL A 6 -19.82 8.37 -12.90
N PHE A 7 -19.61 9.00 -11.73
CA PHE A 7 -18.32 9.59 -11.37
C PHE A 7 -17.70 8.81 -10.21
N LYS A 8 -16.42 8.50 -10.34
CA LYS A 8 -15.60 7.89 -9.29
C LYS A 8 -14.59 8.92 -8.79
N GLY A 9 -14.69 9.27 -7.51
CA GLY A 9 -13.75 10.17 -6.84
C GLY A 9 -12.49 9.45 -6.37
N ASP A 10 -11.48 10.22 -6.02
CA ASP A 10 -10.26 9.74 -5.37
C ASP A 10 -10.14 10.39 -3.99
N LEU A 11 -9.90 9.58 -2.97
CA LEU A 11 -9.81 9.99 -1.58
C LEU A 11 -8.38 9.76 -1.10
N PRO A 12 -7.56 10.82 -1.02
CA PRO A 12 -6.17 10.68 -0.58
C PRO A 12 -6.09 10.18 0.86
N ILE A 13 -5.11 9.29 1.12
CA ILE A 13 -4.87 8.76 2.46
C ILE A 13 -4.44 9.84 3.45
N GLY A 14 -3.83 10.90 2.99
CA GLY A 14 -3.28 11.95 3.85
C GLY A 14 -3.90 13.33 3.62
N ILE A 15 -3.50 14.26 4.45
CA ILE A 15 -3.78 15.69 4.31
C ILE A 15 -2.47 16.47 4.29
N SER A 16 -2.48 17.66 3.69
CA SER A 16 -1.32 18.54 3.82
C SER A 16 -1.13 18.95 5.29
N ARG A 17 0.12 18.93 5.74
CA ARG A 17 0.51 19.37 7.09
C ARG A 17 0.12 20.83 7.38
N THR A 18 -0.05 21.64 6.32
CA THR A 18 -0.44 23.03 6.38
C THR A 18 -1.89 23.26 5.94
N SER A 19 -2.71 22.21 5.85
CA SER A 19 -4.12 22.33 5.50
C SER A 19 -4.94 22.93 6.65
N VAL A 20 -6.15 23.38 6.30
CA VAL A 20 -7.14 23.85 7.27
C VAL A 20 -7.49 22.76 8.28
N ASP A 21 -7.61 21.49 7.83
CA ASP A 21 -7.91 20.37 8.73
C ASP A 21 -6.81 20.16 9.78
N ALA A 22 -5.54 20.19 9.36
CA ALA A 22 -4.41 20.06 10.29
C ALA A 22 -4.32 21.23 11.28
N TRP A 23 -4.80 22.39 10.88
CA TRP A 23 -4.84 23.59 11.75
C TRP A 23 -6.02 23.59 12.72
N LEU A 24 -7.22 23.19 12.26
CA LEU A 24 -8.43 23.17 13.08
C LEU A 24 -8.51 21.97 14.03
N TYR A 25 -7.99 20.83 13.62
CA TYR A 25 -8.12 19.54 14.32
C TYR A 25 -6.76 18.84 14.46
N PRO A 26 -5.71 19.52 14.98
CA PRO A 26 -4.36 18.93 15.04
C PRO A 26 -4.30 17.64 15.88
N GLU A 27 -5.22 17.46 16.83
CA GLU A 27 -5.33 16.26 17.67
C GLU A 27 -5.74 15.00 16.90
N LEU A 28 -6.37 15.16 15.73
CA LEU A 28 -6.73 14.03 14.86
C LEU A 28 -5.54 13.47 14.07
N PHE A 29 -4.38 14.11 14.17
CA PHE A 29 -3.19 13.76 13.37
C PHE A 29 -1.94 13.67 14.24
N HIS A 30 -1.06 12.73 13.90
CA HIS A 30 0.28 12.69 14.47
C HIS A 30 1.19 13.69 13.74
N MET A 31 1.24 14.92 14.25
CA MET A 31 2.02 16.01 13.65
C MET A 31 3.53 15.85 13.86
N ASP A 32 3.96 14.88 14.65
CA ASP A 32 5.36 14.53 14.97
C ASP A 32 5.95 13.47 14.05
N SER A 33 5.17 12.96 13.11
CA SER A 33 5.58 11.92 12.15
C SER A 33 5.16 12.26 10.72
N GLN A 34 5.66 11.48 9.77
CA GLN A 34 5.34 11.55 8.34
C GLN A 34 4.88 10.19 7.85
N ALA A 35 3.85 10.17 7.02
CA ALA A 35 3.45 8.94 6.34
C ALA A 35 4.36 8.65 5.14
N GLY A 36 4.47 7.37 4.81
CA GLY A 36 5.19 6.89 3.66
C GLY A 36 4.92 5.42 3.38
N ALA A 37 5.80 4.81 2.60
CA ALA A 37 5.83 3.37 2.34
C ALA A 37 7.21 2.78 2.65
N PRO A 38 7.26 1.52 3.12
CA PRO A 38 8.53 0.83 3.30
C PRO A 38 9.22 0.59 1.96
N PRO A 39 10.53 0.27 1.96
CA PRO A 39 11.24 -0.17 0.77
C PRO A 39 10.53 -1.32 0.06
N ASP A 40 10.45 -1.21 -1.26
CA ASP A 40 9.90 -2.24 -2.14
C ASP A 40 10.68 -2.33 -3.46
N ALA A 41 10.15 -3.07 -4.44
CA ALA A 41 10.77 -3.23 -5.75
C ALA A 41 10.85 -1.91 -6.57
N PHE A 42 10.03 -0.91 -6.24
CA PHE A 42 9.93 0.36 -6.95
C PHE A 42 10.75 1.47 -6.27
N SER A 43 10.98 1.35 -4.96
CA SER A 43 11.74 2.33 -4.18
C SER A 43 12.61 1.63 -3.13
N ALA A 44 13.89 1.47 -3.41
CA ALA A 44 14.85 0.81 -2.51
C ALA A 44 15.00 1.51 -1.15
N ASP A 45 14.78 2.83 -1.09
CA ASP A 45 14.84 3.64 0.14
C ASP A 45 13.47 3.83 0.80
N GLY A 46 12.41 3.23 0.24
CA GLY A 46 11.02 3.52 0.61
C GLY A 46 10.59 4.90 0.13
N GLN A 47 9.36 5.27 0.48
CA GLN A 47 8.77 6.56 0.09
C GLN A 47 8.46 7.38 1.33
N ASN A 48 8.69 8.68 1.28
CA ASN A 48 8.26 9.64 2.29
C ASN A 48 7.28 10.62 1.63
N TRP A 49 6.02 10.55 2.01
CA TRP A 49 4.96 11.39 1.45
C TRP A 49 4.82 12.74 2.16
N GLY A 50 5.45 12.92 3.32
CA GLY A 50 5.58 14.20 4.03
C GLY A 50 4.34 14.67 4.80
N PHE A 51 3.17 14.04 4.65
CA PHE A 51 1.97 14.41 5.40
C PHE A 51 1.89 13.66 6.75
N PRO A 52 1.15 14.20 7.76
CA PRO A 52 0.99 13.58 9.07
C PRO A 52 0.14 12.30 8.97
N THR A 53 0.37 11.37 9.88
CA THR A 53 -0.46 10.16 10.00
C THR A 53 -1.70 10.43 10.88
N TYR A 54 -2.71 9.55 10.78
CA TYR A 54 -3.95 9.70 11.55
C TYR A 54 -3.80 9.20 12.97
N ASN A 55 -4.31 9.95 13.92
CA ASN A 55 -4.55 9.52 15.29
C ASN A 55 -5.90 8.79 15.37
N TRP A 56 -5.89 7.51 14.97
CA TRP A 56 -7.09 6.70 14.89
C TRP A 56 -7.78 6.50 16.23
N GLU A 57 -7.02 6.47 17.33
CA GLU A 57 -7.55 6.38 18.69
C GLU A 57 -8.40 7.62 18.99
N LYS A 58 -7.90 8.82 18.67
CA LYS A 58 -8.64 10.06 18.86
C LYS A 58 -9.86 10.14 17.96
N MET A 59 -9.76 9.72 16.71
CA MET A 59 -10.89 9.72 15.79
C MET A 59 -11.98 8.74 16.20
N ALA A 60 -11.64 7.66 16.89
CA ALA A 60 -12.63 6.70 17.39
C ALA A 60 -13.49 7.23 18.54
N GLU A 61 -13.04 8.25 19.27
CA GLU A 61 -13.79 8.83 20.40
C GLU A 61 -15.13 9.46 19.96
N ASP A 62 -15.21 9.95 18.71
CA ASP A 62 -16.40 10.55 18.12
C ASP A 62 -16.96 9.73 16.95
N ASP A 63 -16.65 8.43 16.92
CA ASP A 63 -17.09 7.50 15.88
C ASP A 63 -16.66 7.92 14.47
N TYR A 64 -15.42 8.39 14.36
CA TYR A 64 -14.79 8.81 13.10
C TYR A 64 -15.53 9.95 12.38
N ALA A 65 -16.10 10.89 13.10
CA ALA A 65 -16.96 11.96 12.56
C ALA A 65 -16.28 12.77 11.45
N TRP A 66 -14.98 13.04 11.56
CA TRP A 66 -14.23 13.76 10.53
C TRP A 66 -14.21 12.98 9.20
N TRP A 67 -13.93 11.68 9.23
CA TRP A 67 -13.94 10.82 8.04
C TRP A 67 -15.34 10.68 7.44
N LYS A 68 -16.36 10.47 8.28
CA LYS A 68 -17.77 10.39 7.85
C LYS A 68 -18.22 11.66 7.16
N SER A 69 -17.82 12.84 7.68
CA SER A 69 -18.10 14.13 7.05
C SER A 69 -17.44 14.24 5.66
N ARG A 70 -16.20 13.78 5.48
CA ARG A 70 -15.55 13.73 4.15
C ARG A 70 -16.34 12.85 3.17
N LEU A 71 -16.71 11.65 3.60
CA LEU A 71 -17.47 10.72 2.75
C LEU A 71 -18.86 11.27 2.41
N ALA A 72 -19.56 11.85 3.37
CA ALA A 72 -20.84 12.51 3.14
C ALA A 72 -20.72 13.65 2.12
N LYS A 73 -19.64 14.45 2.21
CA LYS A 73 -19.40 15.52 1.22
C LYS A 73 -19.05 14.97 -0.15
N MET A 74 -18.27 13.92 -0.24
CA MET A 74 -17.93 13.28 -1.52
C MET A 74 -19.17 12.68 -2.19
N SER A 75 -20.10 12.09 -1.45
CA SER A 75 -21.31 11.48 -2.00
C SER A 75 -22.26 12.46 -2.68
N GLU A 76 -22.10 13.77 -2.49
CA GLU A 76 -22.82 14.80 -3.24
C GLU A 76 -22.36 14.89 -4.71
N TYR A 77 -21.16 14.41 -5.03
CA TYR A 77 -20.52 14.54 -6.33
C TYR A 77 -20.22 13.21 -7.03
N PHE A 78 -20.00 12.14 -6.27
CA PHE A 78 -19.49 10.87 -6.75
C PHE A 78 -20.43 9.70 -6.41
N ASP A 79 -20.44 8.70 -7.28
CA ASP A 79 -21.18 7.44 -7.10
C ASP A 79 -20.28 6.32 -6.57
N ALA A 80 -18.96 6.48 -6.75
CA ALA A 80 -17.94 5.58 -6.28
C ALA A 80 -16.70 6.39 -5.82
N PHE A 81 -15.84 5.79 -5.01
CA PHE A 81 -14.57 6.40 -4.61
C PHE A 81 -13.45 5.38 -4.49
N ARG A 82 -12.23 5.82 -4.77
CA ARG A 82 -11.00 5.08 -4.48
C ARG A 82 -10.43 5.60 -3.15
N ILE A 83 -10.18 4.69 -2.25
CA ILE A 83 -9.33 4.97 -1.08
C ILE A 83 -7.89 4.78 -1.54
N ASP A 84 -7.15 5.86 -1.61
CA ASP A 84 -5.72 5.84 -1.82
C ASP A 84 -5.03 5.16 -0.65
N HIS A 85 -4.08 4.25 -0.94
CA HIS A 85 -3.36 3.47 0.06
C HIS A 85 -4.25 2.90 1.18
N ILE A 86 -5.23 2.06 0.83
CA ILE A 86 -6.17 1.47 1.81
C ILE A 86 -5.45 0.74 2.94
N LEU A 87 -4.22 0.29 2.72
CA LEU A 87 -3.37 -0.32 3.74
C LEU A 87 -3.16 0.59 4.96
N GLY A 88 -3.28 1.92 4.80
CA GLY A 88 -3.22 2.90 5.88
C GLY A 88 -4.32 2.75 6.94
N PHE A 89 -5.42 2.05 6.60
CA PHE A 89 -6.49 1.70 7.57
C PHE A 89 -6.14 0.48 8.42
N PHE A 90 -5.23 -0.35 7.96
CA PHE A 90 -4.67 -1.48 8.69
C PHE A 90 -3.47 -1.04 9.53
N ARG A 91 -2.49 -0.43 8.88
CA ARG A 91 -1.27 0.16 9.41
C ARG A 91 -0.71 1.17 8.43
N ILE A 92 0.03 2.11 8.91
CA ILE A 92 0.76 3.07 8.08
C ILE A 92 2.26 2.96 8.33
N TRP A 93 3.08 3.22 7.32
CA TRP A 93 4.51 3.40 7.50
C TRP A 93 4.78 4.81 8.00
N GLU A 94 5.24 4.93 9.25
CA GLU A 94 5.57 6.21 9.86
C GLU A 94 7.06 6.47 9.80
N ILE A 95 7.42 7.67 9.39
CA ILE A 95 8.80 8.13 9.28
C ILE A 95 8.98 9.31 10.24
N PRO A 96 10.00 9.28 11.14
CA PRO A 96 10.29 10.41 12.03
C PRO A 96 10.60 11.69 11.27
N LEU A 97 10.23 12.87 11.82
CA LEU A 97 10.45 14.16 11.16
C LEU A 97 11.92 14.52 10.90
N TRP A 98 12.84 13.94 11.66
CA TRP A 98 14.28 14.24 11.52
C TRP A 98 14.92 13.60 10.28
N THR A 99 14.22 12.70 9.58
CA THR A 99 14.73 12.00 8.40
C THR A 99 13.76 12.09 7.23
N LYS A 100 14.30 12.04 6.02
CA LYS A 100 13.51 11.91 4.78
C LYS A 100 13.50 10.47 4.24
N SER A 101 14.42 9.61 4.72
CA SER A 101 14.54 8.24 4.23
C SER A 101 13.45 7.35 4.79
N GLY A 102 12.77 6.61 3.94
CA GLY A 102 11.80 5.59 4.30
C GLY A 102 12.41 4.41 5.07
N LEU A 103 13.72 4.19 4.95
CA LEU A 103 14.46 3.15 5.71
C LEU A 103 14.41 3.33 7.23
N ASN A 104 14.18 4.54 7.71
CA ASN A 104 14.06 4.85 9.13
C ASN A 104 12.62 4.82 9.65
N GLY A 105 11.68 4.35 8.83
CA GLY A 105 10.29 4.21 9.22
C GLY A 105 10.00 2.94 10.01
N TYR A 106 8.79 2.86 10.51
CA TYR A 106 8.23 1.72 11.22
C TYR A 106 6.71 1.64 10.98
N PHE A 107 6.12 0.46 11.15
CA PHE A 107 4.67 0.32 11.06
C PHE A 107 3.97 0.81 12.33
N ASN A 108 2.92 1.62 12.16
CA ASN A 108 2.02 2.04 13.22
C ASN A 108 0.55 1.78 12.81
N PRO A 109 -0.25 1.08 13.65
CA PRO A 109 0.15 0.38 14.86
C PRO A 109 0.89 -0.94 14.57
N ALA A 110 1.65 -1.44 15.54
CA ALA A 110 2.27 -2.75 15.50
C ALA A 110 2.39 -3.41 16.87
N LEU A 111 2.51 -4.75 16.88
CA LEU A 111 2.85 -5.56 18.05
C LEU A 111 4.37 -5.59 18.18
N HIS A 112 4.90 -4.67 18.98
CA HIS A 112 6.33 -4.49 19.20
C HIS A 112 6.94 -5.67 19.97
N TYR A 113 8.27 -5.72 19.97
CA TYR A 113 9.04 -6.56 20.87
C TYR A 113 9.41 -5.76 22.13
N PRO A 114 8.93 -6.14 23.34
CA PRO A 114 9.46 -5.60 24.58
C PRO A 114 10.94 -5.93 24.74
N ALA A 115 11.68 -5.12 25.49
CA ALA A 115 13.12 -5.33 25.75
C ALA A 115 13.44 -6.76 26.23
N GLN A 116 12.62 -7.32 27.12
CA GLN A 116 12.81 -8.69 27.64
C GLN A 116 12.64 -9.76 26.55
N GLU A 117 11.70 -9.54 25.60
CA GLU A 117 11.50 -10.45 24.47
C GLU A 117 12.71 -10.41 23.52
N LEU A 118 13.27 -9.21 23.22
CA LEU A 118 14.51 -9.09 22.46
C LEU A 118 15.67 -9.85 23.10
N GLN A 119 15.82 -9.72 24.42
CA GLN A 119 16.86 -10.45 25.15
C GLN A 119 16.70 -11.97 25.05
N SER A 120 15.46 -12.48 25.00
CA SER A 120 15.21 -13.91 24.81
C SER A 120 15.66 -14.43 23.45
N TYR A 121 15.69 -13.55 22.43
CA TYR A 121 16.24 -13.82 21.10
C TYR A 121 17.78 -13.59 21.02
N GLY A 122 18.42 -13.18 22.12
CA GLY A 122 19.85 -12.92 22.19
C GLY A 122 20.28 -11.53 21.69
N PHE A 123 19.38 -10.54 21.74
CA PHE A 123 19.65 -9.17 21.32
C PHE A 123 19.55 -8.17 22.47
N ASP A 124 20.41 -7.14 22.42
CA ASP A 124 20.38 -6.00 23.34
C ASP A 124 19.59 -4.84 22.71
N VAL A 125 18.92 -4.06 23.56
CA VAL A 125 18.17 -2.87 23.14
C VAL A 125 19.05 -1.77 22.51
N ASN A 126 20.36 -1.80 22.77
CA ASN A 126 21.33 -0.86 22.24
C ASN A 126 21.87 -1.23 20.83
N GLU A 127 21.37 -2.30 20.23
CA GLU A 127 21.74 -2.69 18.86
C GLU A 127 20.97 -1.85 17.83
N PHE A 128 21.19 -0.56 17.83
CA PHE A 128 20.42 0.44 17.04
C PHE A 128 20.51 0.27 15.53
N ASP A 129 21.47 -0.47 15.02
CA ASP A 129 21.53 -0.78 13.58
C ASP A 129 20.53 -1.87 13.19
N LEU A 130 20.10 -2.71 14.12
CA LEU A 130 19.16 -3.80 13.90
C LEU A 130 17.73 -3.43 14.30
N PHE A 131 17.56 -2.56 15.30
CA PHE A 131 16.28 -2.22 15.90
C PHE A 131 16.04 -0.72 15.93
N ILE A 132 14.78 -0.33 15.92
CA ILE A 132 14.30 1.02 16.19
C ILE A 132 13.37 0.97 17.40
N GLN A 133 13.57 1.88 18.36
CA GLN A 133 12.64 2.05 19.47
C GLN A 133 11.37 2.76 18.97
N ASP A 134 10.21 2.28 19.38
CA ASP A 134 8.95 2.98 19.11
C ASP A 134 8.96 4.33 19.83
N PRO A 135 8.78 5.46 19.10
CA PRO A 135 8.85 6.78 19.72
C PRO A 135 7.67 7.09 20.67
N ARG A 136 6.58 6.31 20.60
CA ARG A 136 5.39 6.49 21.43
C ARG A 136 5.26 5.47 22.55
N LYS A 137 6.10 4.43 22.56
CA LYS A 137 6.05 3.37 23.56
C LYS A 137 7.44 3.08 24.12
N GLN A 138 7.60 3.35 25.40
CA GLN A 138 8.85 3.06 26.09
C GLN A 138 9.14 1.55 26.09
N GLU A 139 10.42 1.19 25.99
CA GLU A 139 10.91 -0.19 26.01
C GLU A 139 10.26 -1.13 24.97
N CYS A 140 9.74 -0.57 23.87
CA CYS A 140 9.17 -1.29 22.76
C CYS A 140 9.99 -1.05 21.49
N TYR A 141 10.29 -2.13 20.76
CA TYR A 141 11.24 -2.12 19.64
C TYR A 141 10.65 -2.82 18.42
N HIS A 142 11.11 -2.37 17.24
CA HIS A 142 10.84 -3.01 15.95
C HIS A 142 12.16 -3.42 15.30
N PRO A 143 12.23 -4.53 14.56
CA PRO A 143 13.34 -4.74 13.65
C PRO A 143 13.32 -3.65 12.57
N LYS A 144 14.48 -3.08 12.23
CA LYS A 144 14.58 -2.15 11.10
C LYS A 144 14.39 -2.90 9.79
N ILE A 145 13.63 -2.33 8.88
CA ILE A 145 13.37 -2.93 7.56
C ILE A 145 14.68 -3.14 6.77
N GLY A 146 15.61 -2.20 6.86
CA GLY A 146 16.92 -2.27 6.21
C GLY A 146 18.01 -2.98 7.00
N ALA A 147 17.71 -3.59 8.17
CA ALA A 147 18.73 -4.18 9.06
C ALA A 147 19.63 -5.21 8.36
N ARG A 148 19.07 -6.04 7.50
CA ARG A 148 19.80 -7.10 6.78
C ARG A 148 20.90 -6.57 5.84
N ASN A 149 20.85 -5.29 5.49
CA ASN A 149 21.85 -4.63 4.64
C ASN A 149 22.92 -3.87 5.47
N THR A 150 22.92 -4.01 6.81
CA THR A 150 23.86 -3.31 7.67
C THR A 150 25.12 -4.13 7.98
N PRO A 151 26.26 -3.47 8.26
CA PRO A 151 27.44 -4.16 8.75
C PRO A 151 27.20 -4.91 10.07
N ALA A 152 26.31 -4.40 10.94
CA ALA A 152 25.95 -5.05 12.18
C ALA A 152 25.31 -6.42 11.96
N TYR A 153 24.37 -6.52 11.01
CA TYR A 153 23.78 -7.81 10.62
C TYR A 153 24.84 -8.76 10.01
N ALA A 154 25.71 -8.23 9.15
CA ALA A 154 26.77 -9.04 8.52
C ALA A 154 27.76 -9.61 9.56
N ALA A 155 27.98 -8.92 10.67
CA ALA A 155 28.85 -9.34 11.78
C ALA A 155 28.22 -10.37 12.75
N LEU A 156 26.91 -10.64 12.63
CA LEU A 156 26.23 -11.64 13.46
C LEU A 156 26.79 -13.05 13.16
N ASP A 157 27.00 -13.83 14.21
CA ASP A 157 27.25 -15.27 14.06
C ASP A 157 26.01 -15.99 13.50
N GLY A 158 26.19 -17.25 13.10
CA GLY A 158 25.12 -18.01 12.44
C GLY A 158 23.87 -18.19 13.29
N TYR A 159 24.02 -18.34 14.62
CA TYR A 159 22.89 -18.49 15.53
C TYR A 159 22.09 -17.18 15.67
N ARG A 160 22.77 -16.08 15.96
CA ARG A 160 22.13 -14.76 16.08
C ARG A 160 21.53 -14.28 14.78
N ARG A 161 22.18 -14.59 13.64
CA ARG A 161 21.61 -14.27 12.30
C ARG A 161 20.31 -15.01 12.07
N SER A 162 20.26 -16.32 12.33
CA SER A 162 19.02 -17.10 12.21
C SER A 162 17.93 -16.63 13.17
N SER A 163 18.30 -16.27 14.40
CA SER A 163 17.39 -15.72 15.40
C SER A 163 16.79 -14.38 14.94
N PHE A 164 17.63 -13.47 14.40
CA PHE A 164 17.17 -12.20 13.84
C PHE A 164 16.25 -12.41 12.65
N ASP A 165 16.60 -13.28 11.71
CA ASP A 165 15.80 -13.56 10.53
C ASP A 165 14.41 -14.11 10.87
N ASN A 166 14.33 -14.99 11.86
CA ASN A 166 13.05 -15.51 12.36
C ASN A 166 12.19 -14.39 12.95
N MET A 167 12.79 -13.56 13.80
CA MET A 167 12.09 -12.42 14.41
C MET A 167 11.68 -11.37 13.37
N TYR A 168 12.54 -11.06 12.41
CA TYR A 168 12.26 -10.15 11.30
C TYR A 168 11.09 -10.64 10.45
N ASN A 169 11.12 -11.91 10.04
CA ASN A 169 10.05 -12.50 9.24
C ASN A 169 8.73 -12.59 10.03
N ASP A 170 8.81 -12.95 11.31
CA ASP A 170 7.63 -12.93 12.17
C ASP A 170 7.02 -11.53 12.25
N PHE A 171 7.82 -10.50 12.51
CA PHE A 171 7.34 -9.13 12.65
C PHE A 171 6.67 -8.60 11.39
N PHE A 172 7.33 -8.72 10.23
CA PHE A 172 6.86 -8.10 9.00
C PHE A 172 5.77 -8.90 8.27
N TYR A 173 5.71 -10.23 8.45
CA TYR A 173 4.84 -11.08 7.64
C TYR A 173 3.83 -11.94 8.41
N HIS A 174 3.96 -12.05 9.75
CA HIS A 174 3.10 -12.95 10.53
C HIS A 174 2.48 -12.31 11.77
N ARG A 175 3.30 -11.89 12.73
CA ARG A 175 2.91 -11.42 14.08
C ARG A 175 1.78 -10.39 14.08
N ASN A 176 1.79 -9.50 13.10
CA ASN A 176 0.90 -8.36 13.05
C ASN A 176 -0.40 -8.59 12.25
N ASN A 177 -0.51 -9.67 11.49
CA ASN A 177 -1.59 -9.84 10.52
C ASN A 177 -3.00 -9.74 11.13
N GLU A 178 -3.30 -10.52 12.17
CA GLU A 178 -4.62 -10.46 12.82
C GLU A 178 -4.83 -9.13 13.56
N PHE A 179 -3.80 -8.61 14.22
CA PHE A 179 -3.87 -7.30 14.87
C PHE A 179 -4.20 -6.17 13.87
N TRP A 180 -3.56 -6.14 12.72
CA TRP A 180 -3.86 -5.16 11.66
C TRP A 180 -5.26 -5.34 11.08
N LYS A 181 -5.71 -6.58 10.89
CA LYS A 181 -7.10 -6.88 10.51
C LYS A 181 -8.10 -6.33 11.53
N GLU A 182 -7.89 -6.58 12.82
CA GLU A 182 -8.73 -6.03 13.89
C GLU A 182 -8.77 -4.49 13.81
N LYS A 183 -7.62 -3.83 13.63
CA LYS A 183 -7.54 -2.38 13.51
C LYS A 183 -8.29 -1.84 12.29
N ALA A 184 -8.27 -2.53 11.17
CA ALA A 184 -9.06 -2.17 9.98
C ALA A 184 -10.56 -2.38 10.21
N MET A 185 -10.95 -3.49 10.84
CA MET A 185 -12.36 -3.83 11.10
C MET A 185 -13.03 -2.93 12.14
N LEU A 186 -12.27 -2.20 12.95
CA LEU A 186 -12.81 -1.13 13.82
C LEU A 186 -13.23 0.10 13.01
N LYS A 187 -12.58 0.39 11.89
CA LYS A 187 -12.74 1.64 11.11
C LYS A 187 -13.56 1.45 9.85
N LEU A 188 -13.14 0.54 8.98
CA LEU A 188 -13.70 0.42 7.64
C LEU A 188 -15.23 0.20 7.62
N PRO A 189 -15.82 -0.70 8.44
CA PRO A 189 -17.28 -0.85 8.45
C PRO A 189 -18.01 0.45 8.80
N ALA A 190 -17.57 1.15 9.85
CA ALA A 190 -18.20 2.40 10.28
C ALA A 190 -18.16 3.50 9.22
N LEU A 191 -17.09 3.52 8.40
CA LEU A 191 -16.95 4.47 7.30
C LEU A 191 -17.81 4.07 6.09
N LEU A 192 -17.80 2.80 5.73
CA LEU A 192 -18.60 2.28 4.61
C LEU A 192 -20.10 2.43 4.86
N ASP A 193 -20.56 2.18 6.09
CA ASP A 193 -21.95 2.35 6.47
C ASP A 193 -22.43 3.82 6.43
N SER A 194 -21.50 4.77 6.42
CA SER A 194 -21.82 6.20 6.35
C SER A 194 -22.07 6.74 4.94
N THR A 195 -21.91 5.92 3.91
CA THR A 195 -22.05 6.34 2.51
C THR A 195 -22.69 5.24 1.65
N GLY A 196 -23.42 5.67 0.62
CA GLY A 196 -23.95 4.75 -0.41
C GLY A 196 -23.03 4.59 -1.63
N MET A 197 -21.86 5.23 -1.64
CA MET A 197 -20.91 5.12 -2.75
C MET A 197 -20.24 3.75 -2.80
N LEU A 198 -19.95 3.27 -4.02
CA LEU A 198 -19.15 2.06 -4.21
C LEU A 198 -17.68 2.31 -3.79
N ALA A 199 -17.20 1.52 -2.85
CA ALA A 199 -15.83 1.65 -2.35
C ALA A 199 -14.84 0.82 -3.17
N CYS A 200 -13.72 1.43 -3.54
CA CYS A 200 -12.57 0.80 -4.16
C CYS A 200 -11.34 1.13 -3.30
N GLY A 201 -10.38 0.20 -3.18
CA GLY A 201 -9.17 0.42 -2.41
C GLY A 201 -7.93 0.24 -3.28
N GLU A 202 -6.97 1.13 -3.15
CA GLU A 202 -5.63 0.89 -3.69
C GLU A 202 -4.84 0.05 -2.67
N ASP A 203 -4.67 -1.22 -2.99
CA ASP A 203 -4.03 -2.24 -2.17
C ASP A 203 -2.72 -2.74 -2.79
N LEU A 204 -1.82 -1.81 -3.09
CA LEU A 204 -0.50 -2.08 -3.66
C LEU A 204 0.62 -2.00 -2.61
N GLY A 205 1.78 -2.58 -2.92
CA GLY A 205 2.99 -2.57 -2.08
C GLY A 205 3.09 -3.78 -1.16
N MET A 206 3.58 -3.58 0.07
CA MET A 206 3.72 -4.66 1.06
C MET A 206 2.38 -4.98 1.72
N ILE A 207 1.62 -5.92 1.15
CA ILE A 207 0.24 -6.22 1.52
C ILE A 207 0.20 -7.25 2.66
N PRO A 208 -0.38 -6.93 3.84
CA PRO A 208 -0.63 -7.93 4.88
C PRO A 208 -1.55 -9.05 4.38
N ALA A 209 -1.28 -10.29 4.78
CA ALA A 209 -1.99 -11.48 4.28
C ALA A 209 -3.51 -11.44 4.50
N THR A 210 -3.99 -10.66 5.47
CA THR A 210 -5.43 -10.55 5.80
C THR A 210 -6.19 -9.49 4.99
N VAL A 211 -5.47 -8.61 4.27
CA VAL A 211 -6.10 -7.50 3.51
C VAL A 211 -7.08 -7.99 2.44
N PRO A 212 -6.73 -8.95 1.56
CA PRO A 212 -7.67 -9.42 0.53
C PRO A 212 -8.99 -9.94 1.13
N GLN A 213 -8.92 -10.71 2.21
CA GLN A 213 -10.10 -11.24 2.89
C GLN A 213 -10.98 -10.13 3.49
N VAL A 214 -10.37 -9.10 4.10
CA VAL A 214 -11.12 -7.96 4.65
C VAL A 214 -11.81 -7.19 3.54
N MET A 215 -11.10 -6.90 2.44
CA MET A 215 -11.68 -6.20 1.29
C MET A 215 -12.84 -6.98 0.68
N GLU A 216 -12.69 -8.29 0.48
CA GLU A 216 -13.74 -9.16 -0.03
C GLU A 216 -14.97 -9.16 0.89
N ASN A 217 -14.78 -9.35 2.21
CA ASN A 217 -15.86 -9.37 3.20
C ASN A 217 -16.63 -8.04 3.24
N LEU A 218 -15.93 -6.92 3.07
CA LEU A 218 -16.52 -5.58 3.06
C LEU A 218 -16.96 -5.12 1.67
N ARG A 219 -16.77 -5.96 0.64
CA ARG A 219 -17.09 -5.66 -0.77
C ARG A 219 -16.39 -4.39 -1.28
N ILE A 220 -15.17 -4.16 -0.82
CA ILE A 220 -14.30 -3.12 -1.34
C ILE A 220 -13.58 -3.68 -2.57
N LEU A 221 -13.70 -3.03 -3.72
CA LEU A 221 -13.03 -3.47 -4.95
C LEU A 221 -11.52 -3.26 -4.82
N SER A 222 -10.75 -4.32 -5.08
CA SER A 222 -9.29 -4.25 -5.14
C SER A 222 -8.80 -3.55 -6.42
N LEU A 223 -7.57 -3.06 -6.43
CA LEU A 223 -6.94 -2.51 -7.63
C LEU A 223 -6.07 -3.56 -8.30
N GLU A 224 -6.31 -3.84 -9.58
CA GLU A 224 -5.55 -4.81 -10.36
C GLU A 224 -4.82 -4.14 -11.51
N ILE A 225 -3.49 -4.24 -11.51
CA ILE A 225 -2.61 -3.68 -12.53
C ILE A 225 -1.71 -4.78 -13.07
N GLN A 226 -1.78 -5.02 -14.37
CA GLN A 226 -1.07 -6.11 -15.04
C GLN A 226 0.45 -6.11 -14.81
N ARG A 227 1.02 -4.90 -14.72
CA ARG A 227 2.46 -4.64 -14.55
C ARG A 227 2.90 -4.54 -13.09
N MET A 228 1.97 -4.62 -12.14
CA MET A 228 2.22 -4.55 -10.71
C MET A 228 1.55 -5.72 -9.98
N PRO A 229 2.07 -6.93 -10.13
CA PRO A 229 1.51 -8.10 -9.47
C PRO A 229 1.59 -7.96 -7.95
N LYS A 230 0.58 -8.48 -7.24
CA LYS A 230 0.54 -8.51 -5.77
C LYS A 230 1.30 -9.69 -5.18
N SER A 231 1.52 -10.73 -5.98
CA SER A 231 2.35 -11.87 -5.60
C SER A 231 3.81 -11.60 -5.97
N PRO A 232 4.78 -11.81 -5.07
CA PRO A 232 6.20 -11.66 -5.38
C PRO A 232 6.73 -12.74 -6.35
N GLU A 233 5.96 -13.80 -6.59
CA GLU A 233 6.32 -14.90 -7.52
C GLU A 233 5.97 -14.55 -8.97
N ASP A 234 5.05 -13.62 -9.18
CA ASP A 234 4.60 -13.19 -10.51
C ASP A 234 5.42 -11.98 -10.98
N VAL A 235 5.84 -11.98 -12.23
CA VAL A 235 6.43 -10.81 -12.90
C VAL A 235 5.32 -9.92 -13.48
N PHE A 236 4.27 -10.55 -14.01
CA PHE A 236 3.07 -9.92 -14.54
C PHE A 236 1.85 -10.78 -14.24
N VAL A 237 0.67 -10.15 -14.23
CA VAL A 237 -0.59 -10.89 -14.08
C VAL A 237 -1.43 -10.75 -15.34
N HIS A 238 -1.87 -11.89 -15.90
CA HIS A 238 -2.80 -11.86 -17.02
C HIS A 238 -4.20 -11.43 -16.52
N PRO A 239 -4.87 -10.43 -17.13
CA PRO A 239 -6.15 -9.90 -16.67
C PRO A 239 -7.28 -10.93 -16.51
N ALA A 240 -7.21 -12.06 -17.23
CA ALA A 240 -8.17 -13.16 -17.05
C ALA A 240 -8.15 -13.82 -15.65
N LYS A 241 -7.11 -13.55 -14.85
CA LYS A 241 -6.97 -14.07 -13.47
C LYS A 241 -7.49 -13.10 -12.40
N TYR A 242 -7.92 -11.90 -12.77
CA TYR A 242 -8.39 -10.91 -11.80
C TYR A 242 -9.63 -11.37 -11.06
N PRO A 243 -9.76 -11.05 -9.76
CA PRO A 243 -10.97 -11.34 -9.02
C PRO A 243 -12.14 -10.49 -9.53
N TYR A 244 -13.38 -10.98 -9.36
CA TYR A 244 -14.56 -10.23 -9.76
C TYR A 244 -14.70 -8.89 -8.99
N LEU A 245 -14.46 -8.91 -7.66
CA LEU A 245 -14.53 -7.72 -6.83
C LEU A 245 -13.27 -6.86 -7.00
N SER A 246 -13.03 -6.38 -8.21
CA SER A 246 -11.87 -5.54 -8.53
C SER A 246 -12.17 -4.44 -9.55
N VAL A 247 -11.27 -3.48 -9.56
CA VAL A 247 -11.09 -2.49 -10.62
C VAL A 247 -9.79 -2.81 -11.32
N CYS A 248 -9.81 -3.10 -12.61
CA CYS A 248 -8.59 -3.24 -13.38
C CYS A 248 -8.28 -2.01 -14.21
N THR A 249 -7.00 -1.74 -14.39
CA THR A 249 -6.51 -0.62 -15.20
C THR A 249 -5.17 -0.97 -15.84
N THR A 250 -4.88 -0.36 -16.97
CA THR A 250 -3.59 -0.51 -17.66
C THR A 250 -2.49 0.33 -17.00
N SER A 251 -2.85 1.49 -16.45
CA SER A 251 -1.95 2.40 -15.74
C SER A 251 -2.74 3.29 -14.77
N THR A 252 -2.03 3.96 -13.87
CA THR A 252 -2.57 4.99 -12.96
C THR A 252 -1.81 6.29 -13.17
N HIS A 253 -2.21 7.36 -12.47
CA HIS A 253 -1.49 8.64 -12.49
C HIS A 253 -0.09 8.56 -11.85
N ASP A 254 0.25 7.45 -11.15
CA ASP A 254 1.54 7.23 -10.50
C ASP A 254 2.52 6.42 -11.37
N MET A 255 2.13 6.05 -12.60
CA MET A 255 2.94 5.22 -13.47
C MET A 255 2.78 5.59 -14.95
N ASN A 256 3.80 5.27 -15.74
CA ASN A 256 3.80 5.58 -17.17
C ASN A 256 2.66 4.88 -17.92
N PRO A 257 2.01 5.56 -18.90
CA PRO A 257 1.10 4.94 -19.85
C PRO A 257 1.78 3.79 -20.60
N ILE A 258 1.00 2.90 -21.23
CA ILE A 258 1.50 1.70 -21.92
C ILE A 258 2.66 2.03 -22.88
N ARG A 259 2.52 3.07 -23.71
CA ARG A 259 3.53 3.41 -24.72
C ARG A 259 4.86 3.82 -24.10
N ALA A 260 4.85 4.72 -23.12
CA ALA A 260 6.04 5.17 -22.44
C ALA A 260 6.72 4.02 -21.69
N TRP A 261 5.94 3.23 -20.95
CA TRP A 261 6.45 2.05 -20.26
C TRP A 261 7.05 1.01 -21.21
N TRP A 262 6.43 0.79 -22.38
CA TRP A 262 6.91 -0.19 -23.37
C TRP A 262 8.33 0.10 -23.83
N GLU A 263 8.68 1.37 -23.93
CA GLU A 263 9.98 1.84 -24.45
C GLU A 263 11.02 2.08 -23.35
N GLU A 264 10.64 1.95 -22.07
CA GLU A 264 11.48 2.28 -20.92
C GLU A 264 12.54 1.19 -20.65
N ASP A 265 12.16 -0.08 -20.62
CA ASP A 265 13.05 -1.23 -20.37
C ASP A 265 12.78 -2.38 -21.32
N ARG A 266 13.72 -2.63 -22.22
CA ARG A 266 13.62 -3.71 -23.22
C ARG A 266 13.60 -5.10 -22.61
N GLY A 267 14.25 -5.31 -21.48
CA GLY A 267 14.27 -6.59 -20.78
C GLY A 267 12.88 -6.94 -20.24
N VAL A 268 12.26 -5.98 -19.55
CA VAL A 268 10.90 -6.08 -19.01
C VAL A 268 9.88 -6.25 -20.12
N THR A 269 9.99 -5.46 -21.19
CA THR A 269 9.06 -5.51 -22.33
C THR A 269 9.15 -6.85 -23.09
N ASN A 270 10.34 -7.40 -23.27
CA ASN A 270 10.51 -8.73 -23.88
C ASN A 270 9.88 -9.83 -23.03
N GLN A 271 9.99 -9.76 -21.70
CA GLN A 271 9.31 -10.70 -20.82
C GLN A 271 7.78 -10.59 -20.93
N PHE A 272 7.25 -9.38 -20.94
CA PHE A 272 5.82 -9.13 -21.13
C PHE A 272 5.32 -9.65 -22.48
N TRP A 273 6.06 -9.39 -23.55
CA TRP A 273 5.81 -9.89 -24.90
C TRP A 273 5.67 -11.41 -24.96
N GLN A 274 6.54 -12.10 -24.24
CA GLN A 274 6.56 -13.56 -24.21
C GLN A 274 5.52 -14.16 -23.25
N ILE A 275 5.46 -13.65 -22.01
CA ILE A 275 4.65 -14.23 -20.93
C ILE A 275 3.17 -13.85 -21.08
N ILE A 276 2.88 -12.59 -21.39
CA ILE A 276 1.50 -12.06 -21.39
C ILE A 276 0.89 -12.08 -22.77
N LEU A 277 1.64 -11.64 -23.79
CA LEU A 277 1.12 -11.59 -25.16
C LEU A 277 1.33 -12.91 -25.92
N GLY A 278 2.08 -13.88 -25.35
CA GLY A 278 2.27 -15.23 -25.89
C GLY A 278 3.10 -15.28 -27.18
N ASN A 279 3.89 -14.25 -27.46
CA ASN A 279 4.68 -14.15 -28.67
C ASN A 279 6.09 -14.75 -28.50
N GLN A 280 6.75 -15.04 -29.62
CA GLN A 280 8.14 -15.50 -29.65
C GLN A 280 9.08 -14.38 -30.13
N GLY A 281 10.36 -14.52 -29.79
CA GLY A 281 11.39 -13.57 -30.18
C GLY A 281 11.35 -12.27 -29.37
N GLU A 282 11.93 -11.22 -29.95
CA GLU A 282 12.00 -9.89 -29.30
C GLU A 282 10.74 -9.08 -29.57
N ALA A 283 10.34 -8.32 -28.55
CA ALA A 283 9.26 -7.36 -28.67
C ALA A 283 9.61 -6.24 -29.67
N PRO A 284 8.62 -5.68 -30.41
CA PRO A 284 8.83 -4.46 -31.20
C PRO A 284 9.45 -3.34 -30.35
N ALA A 285 10.37 -2.56 -30.96
CA ALA A 285 11.07 -1.49 -30.25
C ALA A 285 10.10 -0.39 -29.76
N CYS A 286 9.09 -0.08 -30.60
CA CYS A 286 8.05 0.88 -30.26
C CYS A 286 6.74 0.17 -29.95
N CYS A 287 5.94 0.77 -29.09
CA CYS A 287 4.60 0.28 -28.79
C CYS A 287 3.64 0.65 -29.94
N GLU A 288 3.52 -0.25 -30.91
CA GLU A 288 2.61 -0.11 -32.03
C GLU A 288 1.14 -0.08 -31.56
N SER A 289 0.28 0.60 -32.33
CA SER A 289 -1.13 0.76 -31.95
C SER A 289 -1.87 -0.57 -31.73
N TRP A 290 -1.51 -1.62 -32.46
CA TRP A 290 -2.10 -2.96 -32.29
C TRP A 290 -1.67 -3.62 -30.98
N ILE A 291 -0.48 -3.31 -30.45
CA ILE A 291 -0.02 -3.78 -29.14
C ILE A 291 -0.85 -3.14 -28.03
N CYS A 292 -1.01 -1.80 -28.07
CA CYS A 292 -1.89 -1.11 -27.13
C CYS A 292 -3.29 -1.71 -27.16
N ARG A 293 -3.85 -1.89 -28.37
CA ARG A 293 -5.17 -2.48 -28.55
C ARG A 293 -5.27 -3.86 -27.93
N GLN A 294 -4.30 -4.73 -28.14
CA GLN A 294 -4.28 -6.10 -27.55
C GLN A 294 -4.27 -6.04 -26.02
N ILE A 295 -3.50 -5.14 -25.43
CA ILE A 295 -3.44 -4.94 -23.96
C ILE A 295 -4.79 -4.42 -23.45
N LEU A 296 -5.37 -3.42 -24.11
CA LEU A 296 -6.68 -2.89 -23.74
C LEU A 296 -7.78 -3.95 -23.84
N GLU A 297 -7.78 -4.76 -24.91
CA GLU A 297 -8.74 -5.86 -25.11
C GLU A 297 -8.63 -6.90 -23.98
N GLN A 298 -7.42 -7.26 -23.51
CA GLN A 298 -7.25 -8.16 -22.37
C GLN A 298 -7.92 -7.61 -21.10
N HIS A 299 -7.84 -6.30 -20.85
CA HIS A 299 -8.51 -5.67 -19.70
C HIS A 299 -10.02 -5.62 -19.86
N LEU A 300 -10.52 -5.31 -21.05
CA LEU A 300 -11.96 -5.29 -21.35
C LEU A 300 -12.60 -6.69 -21.24
N TRP A 301 -11.86 -7.75 -21.50
CA TRP A 301 -12.31 -9.15 -21.36
C TRP A 301 -11.99 -9.76 -19.98
N SER A 302 -11.46 -8.97 -19.05
CA SER A 302 -11.18 -9.45 -17.69
C SER A 302 -12.48 -9.72 -16.93
N PRO A 303 -12.46 -10.59 -15.89
CA PRO A 303 -13.60 -10.79 -14.99
C PRO A 303 -13.81 -9.66 -13.98
N ALA A 304 -12.94 -8.63 -13.96
CA ALA A 304 -13.05 -7.50 -13.04
C ALA A 304 -14.41 -6.80 -13.18
N MET A 305 -14.98 -6.36 -12.06
CA MET A 305 -16.26 -5.66 -12.04
C MET A 305 -16.20 -4.34 -12.81
N LEU A 306 -15.08 -3.62 -12.70
CA LEU A 306 -14.87 -2.36 -13.40
C LEU A 306 -13.54 -2.38 -14.16
N THR A 307 -13.56 -1.87 -15.38
CA THR A 307 -12.35 -1.62 -16.18
C THR A 307 -12.24 -0.11 -16.42
N ILE A 308 -11.16 0.50 -15.93
CA ILE A 308 -10.87 1.92 -16.12
C ILE A 308 -9.60 2.03 -16.96
N LEU A 309 -9.72 2.64 -18.13
CA LEU A 309 -8.63 2.76 -19.09
C LEU A 309 -8.28 4.24 -19.27
N PRO A 310 -7.03 4.63 -18.98
CA PRO A 310 -6.54 5.99 -19.24
C PRO A 310 -6.65 6.35 -20.72
N LEU A 311 -6.98 7.59 -21.00
CA LEU A 311 -7.16 8.07 -22.37
C LEU A 311 -5.85 7.98 -23.18
N GLU A 312 -4.72 8.12 -22.50
CA GLU A 312 -3.38 8.08 -23.08
C GLU A 312 -2.99 6.69 -23.63
N ASP A 313 -3.71 5.66 -23.20
CA ASP A 313 -3.46 4.26 -23.61
C ASP A 313 -4.23 3.84 -24.88
N TRP A 314 -5.08 4.72 -25.42
CA TRP A 314 -5.87 4.48 -26.65
C TRP A 314 -5.12 4.86 -27.93
#